data_20219e217d1b1d33dec3cfcaf2ba05e5
#
_entry.id   20219e217d1b1d33dec3cfcaf2ba05e5
#
_cell.length_a   1.000
_cell.length_b   1.000
_cell.length_c   1.000
_cell.angle_alpha   90.00
_cell.angle_beta   90.00
_cell.angle_gamma   90.00
#
_symmetry.space_group_name_H-M   'P 1'
#
loop_
_entity.id
_entity.type
_entity.pdbx_description
1 polymer ?
#
loop_
_entity_poly.entity_id
_entity_poly.type
_entity_poly.pdbx_seq_one_letter_code
_entity_poly.pdbx_strand_id
1 'polypeptide(L)'
;TYMLAIMGPKYGISPEMYYSGWASQEEYAQEYRAGWGCVEDGKMYTNGNTYYGENLKVGVSKGGPLFFIHYSYLGLDPHKFTDKYTNYFENNQKMAKINQRYCIENQGGYVGYGEDCWGLTASDFAWNYQAQEPMPHRDNGTMAPTGALASFPYTPDASMKALRNYYRNYGCFLWGEYGFRDAFNLTVN
;
A
#
# COMPACT_ATOMS: atom_id res chain seq x y z
N THR A 1 11.51 10.59 -1.89
CA THR A 1 12.42 11.56 -2.55
C THR A 1 12.46 12.89 -1.81
N TYR A 2 11.33 13.61 -1.62
CA TYR A 2 11.29 14.92 -0.95
C TYR A 2 11.95 14.91 0.44
N MET A 3 11.66 13.92 1.28
CA MET A 3 12.22 13.82 2.64
C MET A 3 13.74 13.77 2.61
N LEU A 4 14.33 12.93 1.75
CA LEU A 4 15.78 12.86 1.61
C LEU A 4 16.38 14.16 1.11
N ALA A 5 15.71 14.84 0.17
CA ALA A 5 16.16 16.12 -0.34
C ALA A 5 16.08 17.24 0.69
N ILE A 6 15.01 17.28 1.52
CA ILE A 6 14.85 18.25 2.61
C ILE A 6 15.91 18.03 3.71
N MET A 7 16.20 16.77 4.04
CA MET A 7 17.16 16.41 5.10
C MET A 7 18.62 16.51 4.66
N GLY A 8 18.90 16.90 3.43
CA GLY A 8 20.27 17.07 2.92
C GLY A 8 21.08 18.06 3.76
N PRO A 9 22.19 17.66 4.41
CA PRO A 9 22.87 18.49 5.42
C PRO A 9 23.55 19.74 4.84
N LYS A 10 23.87 19.74 3.55
CA LYS A 10 24.63 20.82 2.90
C LYS A 10 23.85 21.49 1.76
N TYR A 11 23.07 20.71 1.03
CA TYR A 11 22.34 21.19 -0.14
C TYR A 11 20.86 20.77 -0.05
N GLY A 12 20.30 20.75 1.16
CA GLY A 12 18.89 20.46 1.37
C GLY A 12 17.99 21.47 0.68
N ILE A 13 16.85 21.01 0.20
CA ILE A 13 15.81 21.88 -0.37
C ILE A 13 14.86 22.37 0.71
N SER A 14 14.15 23.48 0.45
CA SER A 14 13.12 23.96 1.36
C SER A 14 11.96 22.97 1.48
N PRO A 15 11.40 22.73 2.69
CA PRO A 15 10.17 21.99 2.88
C PRO A 15 8.98 22.51 2.06
N GLU A 16 8.98 23.81 1.73
CA GLU A 16 7.97 24.44 0.88
C GLU A 16 7.82 23.75 -0.50
N MET A 17 8.91 23.17 -1.01
CA MET A 17 8.88 22.48 -2.30
C MET A 17 8.00 21.22 -2.29
N TYR A 18 7.80 20.58 -1.14
CA TYR A 18 6.84 19.50 -1.00
C TYR A 18 5.40 20.00 -1.21
N TYR A 19 5.08 21.14 -0.63
CA TYR A 19 3.74 21.72 -0.70
C TYR A 19 3.45 22.43 -2.03
N SER A 20 4.46 22.85 -2.77
CA SER A 20 4.33 23.41 -4.12
C SER A 20 4.38 22.36 -5.23
N GLY A 21 4.77 21.12 -4.92
CA GLY A 21 4.78 19.99 -5.84
C GLY A 21 3.47 19.20 -5.84
N TRP A 22 3.52 17.95 -5.39
CA TRP A 22 2.36 17.04 -5.34
C TRP A 22 1.16 17.60 -4.57
N ALA A 23 1.41 18.30 -3.48
CA ALA A 23 0.38 18.92 -2.64
C ALA A 23 -0.04 20.33 -3.10
N SER A 24 0.46 20.81 -4.23
CA SER A 24 0.12 22.11 -4.79
C SER A 24 -1.38 22.24 -5.07
N GLN A 25 -1.88 23.48 -5.01
CA GLN A 25 -3.25 23.83 -5.39
C GLN A 25 -3.35 24.35 -6.83
N GLU A 26 -2.26 24.35 -7.58
CA GLU A 26 -2.25 24.70 -9.00
C GLU A 26 -3.02 23.65 -9.84
N GLU A 27 -3.63 24.09 -10.92
CA GLU A 27 -4.51 23.27 -11.77
C GLU A 27 -3.85 21.96 -12.22
N TYR A 28 -2.62 22.02 -12.71
CA TYR A 28 -1.89 20.83 -13.17
C TYR A 28 -1.73 19.75 -12.06
N ALA A 29 -1.55 20.17 -10.81
CA ALA A 29 -1.41 19.25 -9.68
C ALA A 29 -2.76 18.66 -9.27
N GLN A 30 -3.84 19.43 -9.37
CA GLN A 30 -5.20 18.97 -9.14
C GLN A 30 -5.61 17.94 -10.19
N GLU A 31 -5.40 18.21 -11.47
CA GLU A 31 -5.69 17.28 -12.57
C GLU A 31 -4.92 15.97 -12.42
N TYR A 32 -3.63 16.04 -12.06
CA TYR A 32 -2.82 14.86 -11.84
C TYR A 32 -3.35 14.02 -10.67
N ARG A 33 -3.71 14.64 -9.54
CA ARG A 33 -4.29 13.95 -8.40
C ARG A 33 -5.68 13.35 -8.67
N ALA A 34 -6.48 13.99 -9.51
CA ALA A 34 -7.78 13.46 -9.92
C ALA A 34 -7.63 12.08 -10.57
N GLY A 35 -6.65 11.93 -11.46
CA GLY A 35 -6.31 10.64 -12.08
C GLY A 35 -5.86 9.55 -11.11
N TRP A 36 -5.49 9.91 -9.88
CA TRP A 36 -5.10 8.97 -8.81
C TRP A 36 -6.21 8.73 -7.78
N GLY A 37 -7.43 9.24 -8.00
CA GLY A 37 -8.58 9.01 -7.13
C GLY A 37 -8.50 9.75 -5.79
N CYS A 38 -7.79 10.87 -5.72
CA CYS A 38 -7.86 11.78 -4.58
C CYS A 38 -9.25 12.45 -4.50
N VAL A 39 -9.67 12.85 -3.30
CA VAL A 39 -11.01 13.40 -3.07
C VAL A 39 -11.22 14.73 -3.81
N GLU A 40 -12.49 15.06 -4.07
CA GLU A 40 -12.91 16.26 -4.78
C GLU A 40 -12.22 16.45 -6.14
N ASP A 41 -12.14 15.37 -6.93
CA ASP A 41 -11.51 15.36 -8.26
C ASP A 41 -10.08 15.95 -8.25
N GLY A 42 -9.32 15.62 -7.20
CA GLY A 42 -7.93 16.05 -7.06
C GLY A 42 -7.74 17.45 -6.45
N LYS A 43 -8.80 18.18 -6.14
CA LYS A 43 -8.72 19.49 -5.48
C LYS A 43 -8.07 19.43 -4.13
N MET A 44 -8.28 18.32 -3.41
CA MET A 44 -7.65 18.08 -2.12
C MET A 44 -6.46 17.14 -2.27
N TYR A 45 -5.35 17.44 -1.60
CA TYR A 45 -4.23 16.51 -1.45
C TYR A 45 -4.60 15.30 -0.59
N THR A 46 -5.49 15.49 0.38
CA THR A 46 -5.91 14.48 1.34
C THR A 46 -6.94 13.52 0.73
N ASN A 47 -6.95 12.27 1.19
CA ASN A 47 -8.01 11.32 0.86
C ASN A 47 -9.29 11.65 1.66
N GLY A 48 -9.24 11.59 2.99
CA GLY A 48 -10.36 11.95 3.87
C GLY A 48 -11.50 10.94 3.94
N ASN A 49 -11.56 9.95 3.06
CA ASN A 49 -12.61 8.93 3.04
C ASN A 49 -12.39 7.87 4.13
N THR A 50 -13.47 7.19 4.49
CA THR A 50 -13.45 6.06 5.43
C THR A 50 -13.71 4.77 4.69
N TYR A 51 -12.78 3.81 4.82
CA TYR A 51 -12.87 2.48 4.23
C TYR A 51 -12.77 1.43 5.33
N TYR A 52 -13.74 0.54 5.42
CA TYR A 52 -13.77 -0.55 6.43
C TYR A 52 -13.58 -0.07 7.87
N GLY A 53 -14.10 1.12 8.19
CA GLY A 53 -13.95 1.77 9.50
C GLY A 53 -12.66 2.56 9.70
N GLU A 54 -11.71 2.51 8.77
CA GLU A 54 -10.45 3.28 8.82
C GLU A 54 -10.59 4.59 8.02
N ASN A 55 -10.44 5.74 8.68
CA ASN A 55 -10.40 7.04 7.99
C ASN A 55 -8.99 7.29 7.44
N LEU A 56 -8.86 7.19 6.12
CA LEU A 56 -7.59 7.40 5.42
C LEU A 56 -7.34 8.88 5.19
N LYS A 57 -6.27 9.43 5.75
CA LYS A 57 -5.95 10.86 5.63
C LYS A 57 -5.28 11.19 4.32
N VAL A 58 -4.30 10.39 3.92
CA VAL A 58 -3.50 10.59 2.70
C VAL A 58 -3.38 9.24 1.97
N GLY A 59 -3.46 9.28 0.66
CA GLY A 59 -3.34 8.08 -0.19
C GLY A 59 -4.34 8.10 -1.33
N VAL A 60 -4.04 7.37 -2.39
CA VAL A 60 -4.91 7.23 -3.56
C VAL A 60 -6.03 6.22 -3.26
N SER A 61 -7.22 6.44 -3.76
CA SER A 61 -8.35 5.50 -3.66
C SER A 61 -8.46 4.87 -2.25
N LYS A 62 -8.43 3.55 -2.14
CA LYS A 62 -8.39 2.79 -0.87
C LYS A 62 -6.97 2.57 -0.33
N GLY A 63 -6.03 3.44 -0.65
CA GLY A 63 -4.63 3.39 -0.20
C GLY A 63 -3.64 2.96 -1.28
N GLY A 64 -4.10 2.40 -2.40
CA GLY A 64 -3.24 1.89 -3.47
C GLY A 64 -2.52 0.59 -3.13
N PRO A 65 -1.56 0.17 -3.96
CA PRO A 65 -0.71 -0.99 -3.72
C PRO A 65 0.18 -0.80 -2.50
N LEU A 66 0.38 -1.85 -1.70
CA LEU A 66 1.14 -1.75 -0.45
C LEU A 66 2.61 -1.34 -0.62
N PHE A 67 3.22 -1.53 -1.79
CA PHE A 67 4.60 -1.07 -1.99
C PHE A 67 4.76 0.44 -1.78
N PHE A 68 3.69 1.23 -1.90
CA PHE A 68 3.72 2.66 -1.60
C PHE A 68 4.20 2.95 -0.18
N ILE A 69 3.76 2.15 0.79
CA ILE A 69 4.16 2.32 2.19
C ILE A 69 5.43 1.55 2.55
N HIS A 70 5.83 0.56 1.76
CA HIS A 70 7.05 -0.20 2.01
C HIS A 70 8.28 0.51 1.47
N TYR A 71 8.31 0.82 0.17
CA TYR A 71 9.48 1.43 -0.47
C TYR A 71 9.77 2.84 0.02
N SER A 72 8.73 3.62 0.29
CA SER A 72 8.89 4.99 0.79
C SER A 72 9.61 5.06 2.13
N TYR A 73 9.59 3.99 2.92
CA TYR A 73 10.12 3.96 4.29
C TYR A 73 11.22 2.90 4.51
N LEU A 74 11.82 2.34 3.44
CA LEU A 74 12.89 1.35 3.56
C LEU A 74 14.09 1.81 4.41
N GLY A 75 14.43 3.09 4.33
CA GLY A 75 15.55 3.67 5.09
C GLY A 75 15.12 4.78 6.05
N LEU A 76 13.82 4.94 6.29
CA LEU A 76 13.25 6.04 7.06
C LEU A 76 12.25 5.50 8.08
N ASP A 77 12.40 5.88 9.34
CA ASP A 77 11.46 5.53 10.41
C ASP A 77 10.17 6.37 10.28
N PRO A 78 9.03 5.79 9.88
CA PRO A 78 7.80 6.54 9.65
C PRO A 78 7.21 7.16 10.92
N HIS A 79 7.57 6.69 12.12
CA HIS A 79 7.14 7.28 13.39
C HIS A 79 7.60 8.74 13.55
N LYS A 80 8.67 9.12 12.86
CA LYS A 80 9.27 10.45 12.92
C LYS A 80 8.69 11.43 11.89
N PHE A 81 7.77 10.98 11.06
CA PHE A 81 7.22 11.80 9.99
C PHE A 81 5.78 12.19 10.27
N THR A 82 5.60 13.47 10.57
CA THR A 82 4.30 14.12 10.71
C THR A 82 4.35 15.45 9.99
N ASP A 83 3.30 15.77 9.27
CA ASP A 83 3.11 17.09 8.66
C ASP A 83 1.70 17.62 8.94
N LYS A 84 1.29 18.69 8.25
CA LYS A 84 -0.05 19.26 8.40
C LYS A 84 -1.19 18.34 7.94
N TYR A 85 -0.89 17.29 7.20
CA TYR A 85 -1.90 16.36 6.66
C TYR A 85 -2.11 15.15 7.55
N THR A 86 -1.02 14.53 8.04
CA THR A 86 -1.11 13.28 8.80
C THR A 86 0.15 12.94 9.59
N ASN A 87 0.01 12.01 10.53
CA ASN A 87 1.11 11.16 11.00
C ASN A 87 1.26 9.98 10.03
N TYR A 88 2.42 9.84 9.42
CA TYR A 88 2.63 8.86 8.35
C TYR A 88 2.67 7.41 8.84
N PHE A 89 3.11 7.15 10.08
CA PHE A 89 3.04 5.79 10.64
C PHE A 89 1.58 5.34 10.80
N GLU A 90 0.75 6.18 11.41
CA GLU A 90 -0.67 5.88 11.60
C GLU A 90 -1.42 5.74 10.27
N ASN A 91 -1.08 6.58 9.29
CA ASN A 91 -1.68 6.51 7.96
C ASN A 91 -1.29 5.23 7.23
N ASN A 92 -0.01 4.82 7.28
CA ASN A 92 0.46 3.57 6.69
C ASN A 92 -0.18 2.35 7.36
N GLN A 93 -0.37 2.41 8.69
CA GLN A 93 -1.08 1.36 9.42
C GLN A 93 -2.53 1.20 8.92
N LYS A 94 -3.21 2.33 8.67
CA LYS A 94 -4.57 2.30 8.09
C LYS A 94 -4.58 1.73 6.67
N MET A 95 -3.60 2.09 5.83
CA MET A 95 -3.48 1.54 4.48
C MET A 95 -3.31 0.01 4.51
N ALA A 96 -2.45 -0.52 5.38
CA ALA A 96 -2.27 -1.96 5.55
C ALA A 96 -3.56 -2.65 6.03
N LYS A 97 -4.27 -2.06 7.00
CA LYS A 97 -5.57 -2.57 7.48
C LYS A 97 -6.64 -2.56 6.40
N ILE A 98 -6.75 -1.49 5.62
CA ILE A 98 -7.68 -1.38 4.49
C ILE A 98 -7.42 -2.48 3.47
N ASN A 99 -6.16 -2.73 3.12
CA ASN A 99 -5.76 -3.80 2.20
C ASN A 99 -6.17 -5.17 2.72
N GLN A 100 -5.91 -5.47 4.00
CA GLN A 100 -6.33 -6.71 4.63
C GLN A 100 -7.86 -6.85 4.66
N ARG A 101 -8.59 -5.80 5.06
CA ARG A 101 -10.05 -5.82 5.13
C ARG A 101 -10.72 -6.03 3.78
N TYR A 102 -10.16 -5.43 2.74
CA TYR A 102 -10.62 -5.70 1.37
C TYR A 102 -10.53 -7.20 1.03
N CYS A 103 -9.41 -7.85 1.37
CA CYS A 103 -9.24 -9.29 1.14
C CYS A 103 -10.20 -10.14 2.01
N ILE A 104 -10.46 -9.72 3.26
CA ILE A 104 -11.43 -10.41 4.12
C ILE A 104 -12.85 -10.35 3.53
N GLU A 105 -13.29 -9.17 3.04
CA GLU A 105 -14.60 -9.02 2.41
C GLU A 105 -14.70 -9.76 1.08
N ASN A 106 -13.59 -9.89 0.36
CA ASN A 106 -13.44 -10.68 -0.84
C ASN A 106 -14.59 -10.52 -1.85
N GLN A 107 -14.91 -9.28 -2.19
CA GLN A 107 -16.01 -8.97 -3.12
C GLN A 107 -15.83 -9.62 -4.50
N GLY A 108 -14.59 -9.90 -4.92
CA GLY A 108 -14.27 -10.60 -6.17
C GLY A 108 -14.44 -12.12 -6.11
N GLY A 109 -14.66 -12.70 -4.93
CA GLY A 109 -14.80 -14.15 -4.75
C GLY A 109 -13.51 -14.94 -5.04
N TYR A 110 -12.35 -14.33 -4.85
CA TYR A 110 -11.06 -14.96 -5.13
C TYR A 110 -10.72 -16.04 -4.12
N VAL A 111 -10.25 -17.19 -4.63
CA VAL A 111 -9.85 -18.32 -3.78
C VAL A 111 -8.68 -17.94 -2.89
N GLY A 112 -8.80 -18.27 -1.60
CA GLY A 112 -7.75 -18.04 -0.61
C GLY A 112 -7.79 -16.69 0.10
N TYR A 113 -8.44 -15.67 -0.45
CA TYR A 113 -8.53 -14.36 0.21
C TYR A 113 -9.17 -14.46 1.60
N GLY A 114 -8.60 -13.79 2.59
CA GLY A 114 -9.10 -13.82 3.95
C GLY A 114 -8.22 -13.13 4.98
N GLU A 115 -8.49 -13.39 6.25
CA GLU A 115 -7.80 -12.76 7.39
C GLU A 115 -6.29 -13.03 7.41
N ASP A 116 -5.88 -14.19 6.94
CA ASP A 116 -4.51 -14.68 6.92
C ASP A 116 -3.94 -14.85 5.50
N CYS A 117 -4.67 -14.37 4.48
CA CYS A 117 -4.23 -14.36 3.09
C CYS A 117 -4.62 -13.04 2.43
N TRP A 118 -3.69 -12.11 2.42
CA TRP A 118 -3.83 -10.73 1.93
C TRP A 118 -2.47 -10.18 1.50
N GLY A 119 -2.45 -9.01 0.90
CA GLY A 119 -1.19 -8.38 0.50
C GLY A 119 -1.18 -7.96 -0.96
N LEU A 120 -2.16 -7.11 -1.34
CA LEU A 120 -2.24 -6.57 -2.69
C LEU A 120 -1.14 -5.52 -2.89
N THR A 121 -0.23 -5.82 -3.81
CA THR A 121 0.88 -4.95 -4.17
C THR A 121 1.30 -5.22 -5.61
N ALA A 122 2.33 -4.54 -6.10
CA ALA A 122 2.89 -4.85 -7.41
C ALA A 122 3.65 -6.18 -7.38
N SER A 123 3.36 -7.05 -8.31
CA SER A 123 3.96 -8.39 -8.42
C SER A 123 3.77 -9.00 -9.81
N ASP A 124 4.44 -10.10 -10.04
CA ASP A 124 4.19 -10.94 -11.21
C ASP A 124 2.79 -11.58 -11.14
N PHE A 125 2.15 -11.67 -12.26
CA PHE A 125 0.92 -12.40 -12.50
C PHE A 125 1.14 -13.43 -13.60
N ALA A 126 0.26 -14.40 -13.76
CA ALA A 126 0.46 -15.51 -14.69
C ALA A 126 0.81 -15.09 -16.13
N TRP A 127 0.42 -13.90 -16.54
CA TRP A 127 0.62 -13.40 -17.91
C TRP A 127 1.44 -12.10 -18.01
N ASN A 128 1.56 -11.32 -16.92
CA ASN A 128 2.27 -10.04 -16.92
C ASN A 128 2.61 -9.60 -15.49
N TYR A 129 3.26 -8.45 -15.37
CA TYR A 129 3.46 -7.74 -14.11
C TYR A 129 2.32 -6.71 -13.92
N GLN A 130 1.73 -6.66 -12.73
CA GLN A 130 0.66 -5.72 -12.43
C GLN A 130 0.71 -5.23 -10.97
N ALA A 131 0.37 -3.96 -10.78
CA ALA A 131 0.15 -3.40 -9.44
C ALA A 131 -1.28 -3.70 -8.98
N GLN A 132 -1.42 -4.67 -8.06
CA GLN A 132 -2.69 -4.98 -7.42
C GLN A 132 -2.97 -4.00 -6.29
N GLU A 133 -4.22 -3.56 -6.16
CA GLU A 133 -4.67 -2.67 -5.10
C GLU A 133 -6.11 -3.02 -4.67
N PRO A 134 -6.59 -2.56 -3.49
CA PRO A 134 -7.91 -2.92 -2.97
C PRO A 134 -9.08 -2.26 -3.74
N MET A 135 -9.11 -2.47 -5.05
CA MET A 135 -10.12 -1.97 -5.98
C MET A 135 -10.51 -3.07 -6.96
N PRO A 136 -11.82 -3.36 -7.20
CA PRO A 136 -12.26 -4.49 -8.03
C PRO A 136 -11.67 -4.50 -9.45
N HIS A 137 -11.45 -3.34 -10.07
CA HIS A 137 -10.89 -3.23 -11.42
C HIS A 137 -9.35 -3.24 -11.44
N ARG A 138 -8.70 -3.28 -10.28
CA ARG A 138 -7.25 -3.33 -10.08
C ARG A 138 -6.80 -4.56 -9.30
N ASP A 139 -7.69 -5.53 -9.13
CA ASP A 139 -7.46 -6.79 -8.44
C ASP A 139 -7.86 -7.94 -9.36
N ASN A 140 -7.00 -8.92 -9.50
CA ASN A 140 -7.21 -10.12 -10.32
C ASN A 140 -7.04 -11.41 -9.50
N GLY A 141 -7.02 -11.32 -8.18
CA GLY A 141 -6.85 -12.47 -7.28
C GLY A 141 -5.40 -12.87 -7.02
N THR A 142 -4.43 -12.06 -7.48
CA THR A 142 -3.00 -12.32 -7.22
C THR A 142 -2.56 -11.74 -5.90
N MET A 143 -1.94 -12.58 -5.07
CA MET A 143 -1.38 -12.25 -3.78
C MET A 143 0.13 -12.26 -3.82
N ALA A 144 0.76 -11.28 -3.19
CA ALA A 144 2.20 -11.26 -2.99
C ALA A 144 2.53 -11.40 -1.49
N PRO A 145 3.26 -12.44 -1.08
CA PRO A 145 3.66 -12.60 0.32
C PRO A 145 4.33 -11.35 0.90
N THR A 146 5.15 -10.67 0.11
CA THR A 146 5.82 -9.43 0.51
C THR A 146 4.83 -8.33 0.92
N GLY A 147 3.64 -8.25 0.33
CA GLY A 147 2.63 -7.26 0.70
C GLY A 147 2.21 -7.36 2.16
N ALA A 148 1.86 -8.56 2.62
CA ALA A 148 1.50 -8.79 4.02
C ALA A 148 2.72 -8.77 4.95
N LEU A 149 3.85 -9.36 4.55
CA LEU A 149 5.01 -9.54 5.43
C LEU A 149 5.78 -8.23 5.63
N ALA A 150 5.95 -7.41 4.60
CA ALA A 150 6.57 -6.09 4.75
C ALA A 150 5.68 -5.09 5.52
N SER A 151 4.39 -5.41 5.71
CA SER A 151 3.48 -4.66 6.57
C SER A 151 3.65 -4.98 8.07
N PHE A 152 4.56 -5.89 8.45
CA PHE A 152 4.79 -6.28 9.83
C PHE A 152 4.99 -5.11 10.81
N PRO A 153 5.72 -4.04 10.48
CA PRO A 153 5.84 -2.87 11.36
C PRO A 153 4.50 -2.17 11.65
N TYR A 154 3.53 -2.30 10.77
CA TYR A 154 2.22 -1.63 10.85
C TYR A 154 1.13 -2.53 11.42
N THR A 155 1.17 -3.83 11.11
CA THR A 155 0.13 -4.81 11.44
C THR A 155 0.75 -6.15 11.87
N PRO A 156 1.52 -6.18 12.99
CA PRO A 156 2.32 -7.35 13.37
C PRO A 156 1.50 -8.64 13.51
N ASP A 157 0.34 -8.59 14.14
CA ASP A 157 -0.49 -9.78 14.35
C ASP A 157 -1.07 -10.32 13.04
N ALA A 158 -1.58 -9.44 12.17
CA ALA A 158 -2.12 -9.81 10.86
C ALA A 158 -1.02 -10.35 9.94
N SER A 159 0.15 -9.70 9.92
CA SER A 159 1.30 -10.16 9.16
C SER A 159 1.85 -11.50 9.65
N MET A 160 1.83 -11.74 10.97
CA MET A 160 2.23 -13.03 11.54
C MET A 160 1.23 -14.14 11.19
N LYS A 161 -0.06 -13.88 11.15
CA LYS A 161 -1.07 -14.84 10.68
C LYS A 161 -0.82 -15.18 9.21
N ALA A 162 -0.60 -14.19 8.37
CA ALA A 162 -0.28 -14.38 6.95
C ALA A 162 1.00 -15.20 6.75
N LEU A 163 2.08 -14.89 7.49
CA LEU A 163 3.32 -15.67 7.45
C LEU A 163 3.07 -17.15 7.75
N ARG A 164 2.32 -17.45 8.82
CA ARG A 164 2.02 -18.83 9.19
C ARG A 164 1.22 -19.56 8.12
N ASN A 165 0.22 -18.87 7.54
CA ASN A 165 -0.60 -19.43 6.47
C ASN A 165 0.25 -19.69 5.21
N TYR A 166 1.01 -18.70 4.74
CA TYR A 166 1.86 -18.83 3.57
C TYR A 166 2.90 -19.94 3.72
N TYR A 167 3.53 -20.06 4.87
CA TYR A 167 4.54 -21.07 5.10
C TYR A 167 3.95 -22.48 5.28
N ARG A 168 2.89 -22.63 6.09
CA ARG A 168 2.34 -23.93 6.45
C ARG A 168 1.43 -24.52 5.39
N ASN A 169 0.57 -23.71 4.79
CA ASN A 169 -0.45 -24.18 3.87
C ASN A 169 0.00 -24.10 2.39
N TYR A 170 0.85 -23.13 2.07
CA TYR A 170 1.30 -22.89 0.70
C TYR A 170 2.81 -23.02 0.52
N GLY A 171 3.57 -23.29 1.56
CA GLY A 171 5.03 -23.36 1.52
C GLY A 171 5.59 -24.39 0.56
N CYS A 172 4.86 -25.49 0.30
CA CYS A 172 5.29 -26.51 -0.67
C CYS A 172 5.51 -25.97 -2.09
N PHE A 173 4.85 -24.87 -2.47
CA PHE A 173 5.04 -24.20 -3.76
C PHE A 173 5.48 -22.73 -3.64
N LEU A 174 5.27 -22.09 -2.50
CA LEU A 174 5.68 -20.69 -2.28
C LEU A 174 7.08 -20.53 -1.73
N TRP A 175 7.60 -21.51 -0.97
CA TRP A 175 8.91 -21.41 -0.34
C TRP A 175 9.98 -22.00 -1.25
N GLY A 176 10.96 -21.20 -1.65
CA GLY A 176 12.09 -21.59 -2.49
C GLY A 176 13.43 -21.42 -1.79
N GLU A 177 14.51 -21.60 -2.52
CA GLU A 177 15.89 -21.47 -2.03
C GLU A 177 16.16 -20.09 -1.39
N TYR A 178 15.55 -19.04 -1.91
CA TYR A 178 15.74 -17.65 -1.47
C TYR A 178 14.59 -17.09 -0.63
N GLY A 179 13.69 -17.94 -0.14
CA GLY A 179 12.51 -17.55 0.64
C GLY A 179 11.22 -17.64 -0.17
N PHE A 180 10.24 -16.80 0.15
CA PHE A 180 8.97 -16.80 -0.58
C PHE A 180 9.15 -16.35 -2.04
N ARG A 181 8.44 -17.02 -2.94
CA ARG A 181 8.26 -16.57 -4.32
C ARG A 181 7.49 -15.26 -4.35
N ASP A 182 7.60 -14.53 -5.46
CA ASP A 182 7.05 -13.18 -5.60
C ASP A 182 5.53 -13.12 -5.36
N ALA A 183 4.78 -13.97 -6.05
CA ALA A 183 3.32 -13.96 -5.98
C ALA A 183 2.72 -15.34 -6.24
N PHE A 184 1.42 -15.44 -5.97
CA PHE A 184 0.60 -16.61 -6.30
C PHE A 184 -0.86 -16.20 -6.55
N ASN A 185 -1.58 -17.03 -7.30
CA ASN A 185 -3.01 -16.87 -7.54
C ASN A 185 -3.67 -18.26 -7.47
N LEU A 186 -4.63 -18.43 -6.57
CA LEU A 186 -5.33 -19.70 -6.36
C LEU A 186 -6.62 -19.81 -7.18
N THR A 187 -7.02 -18.75 -7.87
CA THR A 187 -8.24 -18.69 -8.68
C THR A 187 -7.97 -19.06 -10.14
N VAL A 188 -6.77 -18.80 -10.63
CA VAL A 188 -6.38 -19.10 -12.01
C VAL A 188 -5.82 -20.53 -12.08
N ASN A 189 -6.40 -21.36 -12.95
CA ASN A 189 -5.98 -22.72 -13.24
C ASN A 189 -4.94 -22.76 -14.36
#